data_c5387cd71a134574b1b20d5ee469a1f1
#
_entry.id   c5387cd71a134574b1b20d5ee469a1f1
#
_cell.length_a   1.000
_cell.length_b   1.000
_cell.length_c   1.000
_cell.angle_alpha   90.00
_cell.angle_beta   90.00
_cell.angle_gamma   90.00
#
_symmetry.space_group_name_H-M   'P 1'
#
loop_
_entity.id
_entity.type
_entity.pdbx_description
1 polymer ?
#
loop_
_entity_poly.entity_id
_entity_poly.type
_entity_poly.pdbx_seq_one_letter_code
_entity_poly.pdbx_strand_id
1 'polypeptide(L)'
;MYDVLIIGCGVIGSAMAYTLSRYQLKVCVCERFNDVANGVTKANSAILHAGFDCPPGSLEARMNLEGIAMAREICKKLDVEYRDIPSFVIAFDEREMEYVRELYDRGVANGVPGVRIIDREEALRLEPGLNPKLIGALYAPGSGIINPWEYAVAMAETAVRNGVEVKLSSRVTGIERNEDHFVVITSSGSYEARYVINAGGAFSAQVYELVGGHGLKQTNFCGQYYVLDKSQGGIINSVVFPCPDEHGFKGILVAPTVHGNLIVGPDAYQVEDGDHVATVEPYLSQVKSGGLRSVPGIDFRQTIHEYAGVRPNTQIPDFVIEESPICPHFINLAGIKSPGLSAAPAIALEGLRILSGCGLELTEKETFIDRRRRIKFRELSNAEKAAVIAEDPLYGRVICRCET
;
A
#
# COMPACT_ATOMS: atom_id res chain seq x y z
N MET A 1 -1.61 -0.67 31.03
CA MET A 1 -2.58 -1.30 30.10
C MET A 1 -2.96 -0.27 29.03
N TYR A 2 -2.97 -0.65 27.76
CA TYR A 2 -3.45 0.13 26.62
C TYR A 2 -4.94 -0.12 26.36
N ASP A 3 -5.61 0.83 25.74
CA ASP A 3 -6.96 0.60 25.22
C ASP A 3 -6.89 -0.29 23.98
N VAL A 4 -6.00 0.06 23.03
CA VAL A 4 -5.81 -0.67 21.77
C VAL A 4 -4.35 -0.97 21.52
N LEU A 5 -4.04 -2.22 21.13
CA LEU A 5 -2.72 -2.61 20.63
C LEU A 5 -2.85 -3.06 19.18
N ILE A 6 -2.01 -2.48 18.30
CA ILE A 6 -1.95 -2.79 16.88
C ILE A 6 -0.70 -3.65 16.61
N ILE A 7 -0.85 -4.77 15.94
CA ILE A 7 0.24 -5.66 15.53
C ILE A 7 0.62 -5.36 14.08
N GLY A 8 1.82 -4.80 13.89
CA GLY A 8 2.35 -4.38 12.59
C GLY A 8 2.16 -2.89 12.31
N CYS A 9 3.21 -2.25 11.78
CA CYS A 9 3.24 -0.83 11.41
C CYS A 9 3.51 -0.65 9.91
N GLY A 10 2.93 -1.50 9.07
CA GLY A 10 2.77 -1.27 7.64
C GLY A 10 1.69 -0.21 7.38
N VAL A 11 1.33 0.03 6.12
CA VAL A 11 0.35 1.07 5.75
C VAL A 11 -0.99 0.92 6.49
N ILE A 12 -1.44 -0.31 6.72
CA ILE A 12 -2.71 -0.57 7.42
C ILE A 12 -2.60 -0.24 8.91
N GLY A 13 -1.56 -0.74 9.60
CA GLY A 13 -1.33 -0.43 11.01
C GLY A 13 -1.05 1.05 11.25
N SER A 14 -0.31 1.71 10.35
CA SER A 14 -0.06 3.15 10.41
C SER A 14 -1.34 3.97 10.21
N ALA A 15 -2.21 3.57 9.27
CA ALA A 15 -3.51 4.21 9.06
C ALA A 15 -4.44 4.03 10.27
N MET A 16 -4.43 2.84 10.88
CA MET A 16 -5.17 2.54 12.11
C MET A 16 -4.67 3.41 13.27
N ALA A 17 -3.35 3.45 13.48
CA ALA A 17 -2.73 4.27 14.51
C ALA A 17 -3.05 5.76 14.34
N TYR A 18 -2.95 6.28 13.10
CA TYR A 18 -3.32 7.67 12.76
C TYR A 18 -4.80 7.95 13.07
N THR A 19 -5.70 7.04 12.69
CA THR A 19 -7.14 7.19 12.92
C THR A 19 -7.46 7.18 14.42
N LEU A 20 -6.93 6.21 15.19
CA LEU A 20 -7.15 6.11 16.62
C LEU A 20 -6.50 7.27 17.41
N SER A 21 -5.41 7.83 16.91
CA SER A 21 -4.70 8.93 17.58
C SER A 21 -5.53 10.22 17.73
N ARG A 22 -6.65 10.33 17.03
CA ARG A 22 -7.62 11.40 17.18
C ARG A 22 -8.38 11.37 18.52
N TYR A 23 -8.48 10.19 19.12
CA TYR A 23 -9.31 9.95 20.31
C TYR A 23 -8.48 9.89 21.59
N GLN A 24 -9.12 10.10 22.73
CA GLN A 24 -8.52 10.03 24.07
C GLN A 24 -8.28 8.56 24.47
N LEU A 25 -7.43 7.88 23.72
CA LEU A 25 -7.08 6.48 23.87
C LEU A 25 -5.57 6.32 24.12
N LYS A 26 -5.22 5.32 24.90
CA LYS A 26 -3.85 4.81 25.00
C LYS A 26 -3.64 3.73 23.94
N VAL A 27 -2.92 4.08 22.87
CA VAL A 27 -2.67 3.18 21.75
C VAL A 27 -1.21 2.81 21.68
N CYS A 28 -0.95 1.51 21.48
CA CYS A 28 0.38 0.96 21.23
C CYS A 28 0.43 0.27 19.87
N VAL A 29 1.53 0.42 19.14
CA VAL A 29 1.82 -0.36 17.93
C VAL A 29 3.06 -1.20 18.19
N CYS A 30 3.00 -2.51 17.96
CA CYS A 30 4.15 -3.41 18.00
C CYS A 30 4.59 -3.74 16.56
N GLU A 31 5.80 -3.30 16.20
CA GLU A 31 6.41 -3.57 14.89
C GLU A 31 7.63 -4.48 15.06
N ARG A 32 7.70 -5.55 14.26
CA ARG A 32 8.80 -6.53 14.34
C ARG A 32 10.14 -6.01 13.82
N PHE A 33 10.12 -5.09 12.89
CA PHE A 33 11.32 -4.47 12.34
C PHE A 33 11.82 -3.29 13.18
N ASN A 34 13.01 -2.83 12.86
CA ASN A 34 13.64 -1.64 13.48
C ASN A 34 13.11 -0.32 12.92
N ASP A 35 12.15 -0.36 12.00
CA ASP A 35 11.47 0.81 11.45
C ASP A 35 10.07 0.43 10.94
N VAL A 36 9.20 1.42 10.78
CA VAL A 36 7.86 1.29 10.22
C VAL A 36 7.90 1.06 8.71
N ALA A 37 6.79 0.60 8.13
CA ALA A 37 6.63 0.36 6.69
C ALA A 37 7.60 -0.65 6.07
N ASN A 38 8.36 -1.40 6.84
CA ASN A 38 9.48 -2.23 6.37
C ASN A 38 9.07 -3.62 5.84
N GLY A 39 7.77 -3.93 5.82
CA GLY A 39 7.20 -5.15 5.21
C GLY A 39 6.73 -4.92 3.76
N VAL A 40 5.51 -5.37 3.46
CA VAL A 40 4.86 -5.26 2.14
C VAL A 40 4.75 -3.82 1.64
N THR A 41 4.62 -2.87 2.54
CA THR A 41 4.42 -1.45 2.22
C THR A 41 5.59 -0.84 1.46
N LYS A 42 6.83 -1.25 1.71
CA LYS A 42 8.02 -0.71 1.01
C LYS A 42 8.20 -1.26 -0.40
N ALA A 43 7.55 -2.38 -0.75
CA ALA A 43 7.80 -3.12 -1.98
C ALA A 43 6.50 -3.49 -2.69
N ASN A 44 5.95 -2.53 -3.44
CA ASN A 44 4.72 -2.64 -4.22
C ASN A 44 4.78 -1.69 -5.43
N SER A 45 3.68 -1.61 -6.19
CA SER A 45 3.60 -0.80 -7.42
C SER A 45 3.36 0.70 -7.17
N ALA A 46 3.18 1.13 -5.93
CA ALA A 46 2.96 2.53 -5.54
C ALA A 46 1.71 3.20 -6.19
N ILE A 47 0.66 2.43 -6.47
CA ILE A 47 -0.52 2.89 -7.23
C ILE A 47 -1.69 3.17 -6.29
N LEU A 48 -2.35 4.30 -6.50
CA LEU A 48 -3.69 4.59 -6.03
C LEU A 48 -4.67 4.15 -7.14
N HIS A 49 -5.32 3.00 -6.93
CA HIS A 49 -6.16 2.35 -7.94
C HIS A 49 -7.50 3.06 -8.12
N ALA A 50 -7.94 3.25 -9.38
CA ALA A 50 -9.22 3.90 -9.71
C ALA A 50 -10.47 3.14 -9.25
N GLY A 51 -10.39 1.80 -9.06
CA GLY A 51 -11.50 1.00 -8.54
C GLY A 51 -12.22 0.10 -9.54
N PHE A 52 -11.77 0.01 -10.79
CA PHE A 52 -12.42 -0.79 -11.84
C PHE A 52 -12.14 -2.29 -11.77
N ASP A 53 -11.09 -2.71 -11.08
CA ASP A 53 -10.60 -4.11 -11.09
C ASP A 53 -11.34 -5.01 -10.09
N CYS A 54 -11.76 -4.45 -8.95
CA CYS A 54 -12.36 -5.20 -7.87
C CYS A 54 -13.78 -5.66 -8.20
N PRO A 55 -14.18 -6.90 -7.79
CA PRO A 55 -15.54 -7.38 -7.97
C PRO A 55 -16.58 -6.44 -7.33
N PRO A 56 -17.66 -6.08 -8.03
CA PRO A 56 -18.72 -5.25 -7.46
C PRO A 56 -19.32 -5.86 -6.19
N GLY A 57 -19.52 -5.02 -5.16
CA GLY A 57 -20.06 -5.43 -3.86
C GLY A 57 -19.05 -6.04 -2.90
N SER A 58 -17.79 -6.26 -3.31
CA SER A 58 -16.71 -6.72 -2.43
C SER A 58 -16.25 -5.61 -1.45
N LEU A 59 -15.63 -6.02 -0.34
CA LEU A 59 -14.94 -5.09 0.56
C LEU A 59 -13.80 -4.37 -0.16
N GLU A 60 -13.06 -5.09 -1.02
CA GLU A 60 -12.00 -4.49 -1.85
C GLU A 60 -12.50 -3.30 -2.67
N ALA A 61 -13.65 -3.45 -3.35
CA ALA A 61 -14.23 -2.39 -4.18
C ALA A 61 -14.66 -1.19 -3.32
N ARG A 62 -15.41 -1.44 -2.25
CA ARG A 62 -15.89 -0.39 -1.34
C ARG A 62 -14.73 0.36 -0.70
N MET A 63 -13.80 -0.36 -0.08
CA MET A 63 -12.66 0.26 0.62
C MET A 63 -11.73 1.03 -0.32
N ASN A 64 -11.57 0.57 -1.56
CA ASN A 64 -10.74 1.28 -2.54
C ASN A 64 -11.38 2.61 -2.96
N LEU A 65 -12.67 2.62 -3.27
CA LEU A 65 -13.37 3.83 -3.73
C LEU A 65 -13.46 4.89 -2.61
N GLU A 66 -13.78 4.46 -1.40
CA GLU A 66 -13.78 5.36 -0.24
C GLU A 66 -12.36 5.83 0.09
N GLY A 67 -11.40 4.92 0.06
CA GLY A 67 -10.03 5.14 0.48
C GLY A 67 -9.23 6.07 -0.42
N ILE A 68 -9.42 6.02 -1.74
CA ILE A 68 -8.59 6.81 -2.68
C ILE A 68 -8.76 8.32 -2.48
N ALA A 69 -9.97 8.81 -2.22
CA ALA A 69 -10.21 10.22 -1.92
C ALA A 69 -9.57 10.63 -0.59
N MET A 70 -9.72 9.78 0.44
CA MET A 70 -9.11 9.98 1.75
C MET A 70 -7.59 9.95 1.69
N ALA A 71 -7.00 9.03 0.91
CA ALA A 71 -5.55 8.95 0.74
C ALA A 71 -4.97 10.24 0.16
N ARG A 72 -5.62 10.84 -0.84
CA ARG A 72 -5.23 12.15 -1.40
C ARG A 72 -5.24 13.26 -0.36
N GLU A 73 -6.29 13.32 0.47
CA GLU A 73 -6.38 14.33 1.54
C GLU A 73 -5.33 14.12 2.63
N ILE A 74 -5.06 12.88 3.01
CA ILE A 74 -3.99 12.56 3.96
C ILE A 74 -2.63 12.96 3.38
N CYS A 75 -2.36 12.66 2.10
CA CYS A 75 -1.13 13.07 1.43
C CYS A 75 -0.92 14.60 1.47
N LYS A 76 -1.97 15.37 1.17
CA LYS A 76 -1.91 16.84 1.25
C LYS A 76 -1.65 17.33 2.68
N LYS A 77 -2.32 16.77 3.67
CA LYS A 77 -2.17 17.16 5.08
C LYS A 77 -0.80 16.79 5.64
N LEU A 78 -0.29 15.63 5.27
CA LEU A 78 0.94 15.07 5.84
C LEU A 78 2.17 15.26 4.95
N ASP A 79 2.08 16.09 3.90
CA ASP A 79 3.18 16.42 2.98
C ASP A 79 3.83 15.17 2.38
N VAL A 80 2.99 14.25 1.88
CA VAL A 80 3.40 13.04 1.16
C VAL A 80 3.27 13.27 -0.33
N GLU A 81 4.30 12.94 -1.08
CA GLU A 81 4.29 13.09 -2.53
C GLU A 81 3.34 12.10 -3.19
N TYR A 82 2.41 12.63 -4.01
CA TYR A 82 1.52 11.85 -4.87
C TYR A 82 1.26 12.61 -6.18
N ARG A 83 0.87 11.90 -7.22
CA ARG A 83 0.41 12.49 -8.49
C ARG A 83 -0.85 11.78 -8.96
N ASP A 84 -1.86 12.57 -9.34
CA ASP A 84 -3.00 12.07 -10.09
C ASP A 84 -2.56 11.85 -11.54
N ILE A 85 -2.61 10.62 -11.99
CA ILE A 85 -2.33 10.18 -13.35
C ILE A 85 -3.35 9.11 -13.75
N PRO A 86 -3.74 9.05 -15.05
CA PRO A 86 -4.66 8.02 -15.48
C PRO A 86 -4.05 6.62 -15.47
N SER A 87 -4.90 5.62 -15.52
CA SER A 87 -4.49 4.25 -15.84
C SER A 87 -5.14 3.76 -17.11
N PHE A 88 -4.40 2.90 -17.82
CA PHE A 88 -4.84 2.18 -19.01
C PHE A 88 -4.79 0.69 -18.75
N VAL A 89 -5.78 -0.07 -19.23
CA VAL A 89 -5.65 -1.51 -19.44
C VAL A 89 -5.70 -1.73 -20.94
N ILE A 90 -4.55 -2.07 -21.53
CA ILE A 90 -4.37 -2.15 -22.99
C ILE A 90 -4.66 -3.54 -23.53
N ALA A 91 -5.29 -3.61 -24.69
CA ALA A 91 -5.64 -4.83 -25.39
C ALA A 91 -4.98 -4.91 -26.78
N PHE A 92 -4.49 -6.10 -27.15
CA PHE A 92 -3.81 -6.37 -28.40
C PHE A 92 -4.62 -7.25 -29.36
N ASP A 93 -5.68 -7.89 -28.87
CA ASP A 93 -6.58 -8.73 -29.65
C ASP A 93 -8.02 -8.64 -29.11
N GLU A 94 -8.96 -9.29 -29.78
CA GLU A 94 -10.38 -9.24 -29.42
C GLU A 94 -10.67 -9.95 -28.10
N ARG A 95 -9.95 -11.00 -27.74
CA ARG A 95 -10.09 -11.69 -26.44
C ARG A 95 -9.73 -10.72 -25.32
N GLU A 96 -8.65 -9.98 -25.46
CA GLU A 96 -8.25 -8.94 -24.49
C GLU A 96 -9.25 -7.77 -24.46
N MET A 97 -9.87 -7.44 -25.59
CA MET A 97 -10.96 -6.43 -25.61
C MET A 97 -12.22 -6.92 -24.89
N GLU A 98 -12.53 -8.21 -24.90
CA GLU A 98 -13.62 -8.77 -24.07
C GLU A 98 -13.34 -8.54 -22.59
N TYR A 99 -12.13 -8.82 -22.15
CA TYR A 99 -11.70 -8.52 -20.77
C TYR A 99 -11.76 -7.02 -20.43
N VAL A 100 -11.38 -6.15 -21.36
CA VAL A 100 -11.52 -4.68 -21.22
C VAL A 100 -12.98 -4.28 -21.01
N ARG A 101 -13.93 -4.90 -21.74
CA ARG A 101 -15.38 -4.68 -21.57
C ARG A 101 -15.86 -5.13 -20.18
N GLU A 102 -15.41 -6.30 -19.71
CA GLU A 102 -15.72 -6.79 -18.36
C GLU A 102 -15.22 -5.80 -17.27
N LEU A 103 -14.00 -5.29 -17.40
CA LEU A 103 -13.46 -4.29 -16.47
C LEU A 103 -14.22 -2.97 -16.54
N TYR A 104 -14.67 -2.57 -17.71
CA TYR A 104 -15.52 -1.39 -17.88
C TYR A 104 -16.86 -1.57 -17.15
N ASP A 105 -17.51 -2.70 -17.33
CA ASP A 105 -18.79 -3.00 -16.65
C ASP A 105 -18.61 -3.04 -15.13
N ARG A 106 -17.53 -3.63 -14.63
CA ARG A 106 -17.17 -3.60 -13.20
C ARG A 106 -16.93 -2.16 -12.72
N GLY A 107 -16.17 -1.38 -13.48
CA GLY A 107 -15.89 0.02 -13.16
C GLY A 107 -17.16 0.87 -13.08
N VAL A 108 -18.10 0.68 -14.00
CA VAL A 108 -19.42 1.34 -14.00
C VAL A 108 -20.24 0.88 -12.79
N ALA A 109 -20.30 -0.42 -12.52
CA ALA A 109 -21.02 -0.98 -11.38
C ALA A 109 -20.46 -0.51 -10.03
N ASN A 110 -19.14 -0.32 -9.94
CA ASN A 110 -18.46 0.24 -8.79
C ASN A 110 -18.59 1.78 -8.68
N GLY A 111 -19.11 2.47 -9.71
CA GLY A 111 -19.24 3.93 -9.71
C GLY A 111 -17.92 4.67 -9.96
N VAL A 112 -16.96 4.06 -10.67
CA VAL A 112 -15.65 4.69 -10.99
C VAL A 112 -15.85 5.88 -11.93
N PRO A 113 -15.50 7.12 -11.52
CA PRO A 113 -15.74 8.29 -12.33
C PRO A 113 -14.90 8.29 -13.62
N GLY A 114 -15.55 8.56 -14.76
CA GLY A 114 -14.88 8.78 -16.03
C GLY A 114 -14.22 7.56 -16.66
N VAL A 115 -14.47 6.35 -16.12
CA VAL A 115 -14.00 5.11 -16.76
C VAL A 115 -14.68 4.94 -18.13
N ARG A 116 -13.91 4.59 -19.14
CA ARG A 116 -14.42 4.41 -20.52
C ARG A 116 -13.49 3.53 -21.35
N ILE A 117 -14.07 2.90 -22.36
CA ILE A 117 -13.32 2.21 -23.40
C ILE A 117 -12.92 3.22 -24.45
N ILE A 118 -11.68 3.15 -24.90
CA ILE A 118 -11.12 4.00 -25.94
C ILE A 118 -10.51 3.14 -27.05
N ASP A 119 -10.52 3.67 -28.26
CA ASP A 119 -9.88 3.03 -29.40
C ASP A 119 -8.36 3.27 -29.41
N ARG A 120 -7.70 2.63 -30.37
CA ARG A 120 -6.25 2.73 -30.55
C ARG A 120 -5.79 4.17 -30.78
N GLU A 121 -6.51 4.93 -31.60
CA GLU A 121 -6.11 6.29 -32.01
C GLU A 121 -6.14 7.21 -30.79
N GLU A 122 -7.20 7.16 -30.01
CA GLU A 122 -7.33 7.92 -28.78
C GLU A 122 -6.29 7.49 -27.73
N ALA A 123 -6.05 6.19 -27.57
CA ALA A 123 -5.06 5.68 -26.62
C ALA A 123 -3.65 6.19 -26.93
N LEU A 124 -3.23 6.13 -28.19
CA LEU A 124 -1.91 6.63 -28.62
C LEU A 124 -1.80 8.16 -28.59
N ARG A 125 -2.91 8.86 -28.75
CA ARG A 125 -2.93 10.33 -28.58
C ARG A 125 -2.76 10.74 -27.12
N LEU A 126 -3.40 10.00 -26.20
CA LEU A 126 -3.32 10.28 -24.76
C LEU A 126 -1.99 9.82 -24.15
N GLU A 127 -1.46 8.69 -24.63
CA GLU A 127 -0.21 8.10 -24.16
C GLU A 127 0.64 7.58 -25.33
N PRO A 128 1.46 8.45 -25.94
CA PRO A 128 2.25 8.10 -27.13
C PRO A 128 3.29 7.00 -26.92
N GLY A 129 3.69 6.73 -25.67
CA GLY A 129 4.65 5.70 -25.33
C GLY A 129 4.10 4.27 -25.39
N LEU A 130 2.80 4.09 -25.58
CA LEU A 130 2.18 2.77 -25.70
C LEU A 130 2.61 2.05 -26.98
N ASN A 131 2.59 0.71 -26.92
CA ASN A 131 2.84 -0.10 -28.09
C ASN A 131 1.78 0.16 -29.19
N PRO A 132 2.19 0.61 -30.39
CA PRO A 132 1.25 0.98 -31.47
C PRO A 132 0.46 -0.21 -32.05
N LYS A 133 0.74 -1.44 -31.62
CA LYS A 133 -0.02 -2.64 -32.03
C LYS A 133 -1.27 -2.86 -31.17
N LEU A 134 -1.50 -2.08 -30.09
CA LEU A 134 -2.74 -2.16 -29.33
C LEU A 134 -3.95 -1.88 -30.23
N ILE A 135 -5.10 -2.47 -29.93
CA ILE A 135 -6.34 -2.28 -30.66
C ILE A 135 -7.35 -1.40 -29.90
N GLY A 136 -7.20 -1.30 -28.59
CA GLY A 136 -8.03 -0.48 -27.71
C GLY A 136 -7.58 -0.59 -26.26
N ALA A 137 -8.24 0.15 -25.38
CA ALA A 137 -7.94 0.13 -23.97
C ALA A 137 -9.14 0.52 -23.08
N LEU A 138 -9.11 0.12 -21.82
CA LEU A 138 -9.84 0.80 -20.76
C LEU A 138 -9.02 2.02 -20.33
N TYR A 139 -9.67 3.15 -20.18
CA TYR A 139 -9.10 4.39 -19.65
C TYR A 139 -9.80 4.77 -18.36
N ALA A 140 -9.05 4.98 -17.28
CA ALA A 140 -9.56 5.41 -15.99
C ALA A 140 -8.77 6.61 -15.47
N PRO A 141 -9.35 7.84 -15.48
CA PRO A 141 -8.65 9.06 -15.11
C PRO A 141 -8.42 9.22 -13.61
N GLY A 142 -9.16 8.46 -12.78
CA GLY A 142 -9.19 8.61 -11.33
C GLY A 142 -8.07 7.89 -10.57
N SER A 143 -7.04 7.39 -11.24
CA SER A 143 -5.88 6.74 -10.62
C SER A 143 -4.84 7.73 -10.13
N GLY A 144 -3.79 7.23 -9.50
CA GLY A 144 -2.63 8.02 -9.11
C GLY A 144 -1.44 7.15 -8.73
N ILE A 145 -0.33 7.80 -8.45
CA ILE A 145 0.88 7.21 -7.89
C ILE A 145 1.30 7.95 -6.62
N ILE A 146 1.94 7.25 -5.71
CA ILE A 146 2.28 7.74 -4.38
C ILE A 146 3.65 7.21 -3.95
N ASN A 147 4.29 7.86 -2.96
CA ASN A 147 5.39 7.25 -2.21
C ASN A 147 4.80 6.38 -1.07
N PRO A 148 4.79 5.03 -1.20
CA PRO A 148 4.03 4.18 -0.30
C PRO A 148 4.63 4.09 1.10
N TRP A 149 5.97 4.05 1.23
CA TRP A 149 6.60 3.99 2.56
C TRP A 149 6.48 5.34 3.27
N GLU A 150 6.65 6.46 2.58
CA GLU A 150 6.47 7.77 3.17
C GLU A 150 5.03 8.01 3.63
N TYR A 151 4.06 7.49 2.88
CA TYR A 151 2.66 7.53 3.26
C TYR A 151 2.40 6.85 4.62
N ALA A 152 2.94 5.64 4.80
CA ALA A 152 2.84 4.94 6.07
C ALA A 152 3.65 5.62 7.19
N VAL A 153 4.89 6.05 6.91
CA VAL A 153 5.74 6.79 7.86
C VAL A 153 5.04 8.07 8.33
N ALA A 154 4.48 8.86 7.42
CA ALA A 154 3.82 10.11 7.75
C ALA A 154 2.61 9.91 8.68
N MET A 155 1.81 8.87 8.44
CA MET A 155 0.70 8.49 9.33
C MET A 155 1.21 8.03 10.70
N ALA A 156 2.24 7.17 10.74
CA ALA A 156 2.82 6.69 11.99
C ALA A 156 3.45 7.81 12.83
N GLU A 157 4.26 8.69 12.21
CA GLU A 157 4.84 9.87 12.88
C GLU A 157 3.76 10.81 13.43
N THR A 158 2.71 11.05 12.66
CA THR A 158 1.60 11.89 13.10
C THR A 158 0.85 11.24 14.26
N ALA A 159 0.66 9.93 14.24
CA ALA A 159 0.08 9.17 15.35
C ALA A 159 0.93 9.30 16.63
N VAL A 160 2.26 9.16 16.51
CA VAL A 160 3.21 9.34 17.64
C VAL A 160 3.13 10.76 18.21
N ARG A 161 3.08 11.79 17.35
CA ARG A 161 2.92 13.19 17.79
C ARG A 161 1.59 13.42 18.53
N ASN A 162 0.61 12.57 18.30
CA ASN A 162 -0.68 12.58 19.00
C ASN A 162 -0.75 11.55 20.14
N GLY A 163 0.39 11.00 20.60
CA GLY A 163 0.50 10.21 21.82
C GLY A 163 0.39 8.70 21.62
N VAL A 164 0.42 8.18 20.40
CA VAL A 164 0.56 6.73 20.14
C VAL A 164 1.98 6.29 20.43
N GLU A 165 2.14 5.17 21.12
CA GLU A 165 3.44 4.56 21.33
C GLU A 165 3.75 3.52 20.26
N VAL A 166 4.91 3.61 19.61
CA VAL A 166 5.41 2.63 18.65
C VAL A 166 6.59 1.87 19.25
N LYS A 167 6.46 0.57 19.37
CA LYS A 167 7.50 -0.36 19.86
C LYS A 167 8.12 -1.05 18.65
N LEU A 168 9.26 -0.56 18.21
CA LEU A 168 10.06 -1.16 17.15
C LEU A 168 10.82 -2.38 17.66
N SER A 169 11.28 -3.26 16.75
CA SER A 169 11.96 -4.51 17.08
C SER A 169 11.19 -5.38 18.08
N SER A 170 9.87 -5.31 18.04
CA SER A 170 8.92 -5.92 18.97
C SER A 170 8.03 -6.93 18.25
N ARG A 171 8.64 -8.02 17.76
CA ARG A 171 7.91 -9.11 17.11
C ARG A 171 6.97 -9.79 18.10
N VAL A 172 5.68 -9.82 17.80
CA VAL A 172 4.69 -10.56 18.58
C VAL A 172 4.93 -12.05 18.40
N THR A 173 5.07 -12.77 19.53
CA THR A 173 5.37 -14.21 19.58
C THR A 173 4.32 -15.01 20.33
N GLY A 174 3.43 -14.34 21.09
CA GLY A 174 2.33 -14.97 21.81
C GLY A 174 1.28 -13.94 22.19
N ILE A 175 0.05 -14.41 22.36
CA ILE A 175 -1.08 -13.60 22.84
C ILE A 175 -1.86 -14.47 23.83
N GLU A 176 -1.96 -14.00 25.05
CA GLU A 176 -2.77 -14.62 26.10
C GLU A 176 -4.06 -13.81 26.28
N ARG A 177 -5.19 -14.47 26.40
CA ARG A 177 -6.49 -13.86 26.66
C ARG A 177 -6.86 -14.05 28.12
N ASN A 178 -6.98 -12.96 28.85
CA ASN A 178 -7.59 -12.91 30.18
C ASN A 178 -9.09 -12.57 30.07
N GLU A 179 -9.77 -12.45 31.21
CA GLU A 179 -11.22 -12.16 31.24
C GLU A 179 -11.57 -10.83 30.54
N ASP A 180 -10.78 -9.78 30.77
CA ASP A 180 -11.06 -8.39 30.34
C ASP A 180 -9.99 -7.76 29.46
N HIS A 181 -8.84 -8.42 29.24
CA HIS A 181 -7.73 -7.89 28.45
C HIS A 181 -6.88 -8.99 27.80
N PHE A 182 -6.00 -8.57 26.91
CA PHE A 182 -4.95 -9.39 26.30
C PHE A 182 -3.59 -9.07 26.93
N VAL A 183 -2.75 -10.09 27.06
CA VAL A 183 -1.31 -9.93 27.27
C VAL A 183 -0.60 -10.31 25.97
N VAL A 184 -0.08 -9.32 25.26
CA VAL A 184 0.64 -9.50 24.01
C VAL A 184 2.12 -9.63 24.30
N ILE A 185 2.68 -10.80 24.05
CA ILE A 185 4.08 -11.16 24.31
C ILE A 185 4.88 -10.86 23.04
N THR A 186 5.95 -10.09 23.20
CA THR A 186 6.84 -9.71 22.08
C THR A 186 8.29 -10.05 22.40
N SER A 187 9.15 -9.97 21.39
CA SER A 187 10.60 -10.12 21.54
C SER A 187 11.26 -9.06 22.44
N SER A 188 10.58 -7.96 22.76
CA SER A 188 11.10 -6.85 23.58
C SER A 188 10.41 -6.70 24.93
N GLY A 189 9.38 -7.49 25.23
CA GLY A 189 8.59 -7.43 26.47
C GLY A 189 7.14 -7.80 26.22
N SER A 190 6.31 -7.66 27.26
CA SER A 190 4.87 -7.94 27.20
C SER A 190 4.06 -6.68 27.44
N TYR A 191 2.93 -6.56 26.75
CA TYR A 191 2.06 -5.39 26.79
C TYR A 191 0.60 -5.82 26.98
N GLU A 192 -0.10 -5.16 27.88
CA GLU A 192 -1.52 -5.40 28.15
C GLU A 192 -2.40 -4.45 27.35
N ALA A 193 -3.48 -4.96 26.75
CA ALA A 193 -4.43 -4.16 25.98
C ALA A 193 -5.86 -4.73 26.05
N ARG A 194 -6.86 -3.85 26.04
CA ARG A 194 -8.29 -4.25 26.02
C ARG A 194 -8.71 -4.78 24.64
N TYR A 195 -8.18 -4.19 23.57
CA TYR A 195 -8.44 -4.55 22.18
C TYR A 195 -7.13 -4.80 21.44
N VAL A 196 -7.12 -5.79 20.57
CA VAL A 196 -5.97 -6.10 19.72
C VAL A 196 -6.38 -6.06 18.25
N ILE A 197 -5.58 -5.39 17.43
CA ILE A 197 -5.77 -5.32 15.98
C ILE A 197 -4.63 -6.06 15.29
N ASN A 198 -4.99 -7.06 14.51
CA ASN A 198 -4.08 -7.79 13.66
C ASN A 198 -3.92 -7.07 12.31
N ALA A 199 -2.85 -6.31 12.13
CA ALA A 199 -2.41 -5.70 10.88
C ALA A 199 -1.08 -6.33 10.39
N GLY A 200 -0.89 -7.62 10.64
CA GLY A 200 0.35 -8.38 10.42
C GLY A 200 0.74 -8.62 8.96
N GLY A 201 -0.05 -8.14 7.98
CA GLY A 201 0.25 -8.23 6.55
C GLY A 201 0.47 -9.67 6.09
N ALA A 202 1.65 -9.98 5.54
CA ALA A 202 2.02 -11.33 5.08
C ALA A 202 2.08 -12.40 6.19
N PHE A 203 1.92 -12.01 7.44
CA PHE A 203 1.92 -12.88 8.63
C PHE A 203 0.60 -12.83 9.40
N SER A 204 -0.45 -12.20 8.84
CA SER A 204 -1.72 -12.01 9.53
C SER A 204 -2.40 -13.31 9.94
N ALA A 205 -2.29 -14.38 9.15
CA ALA A 205 -2.80 -15.70 9.52
C ALA A 205 -2.07 -16.29 10.74
N GLN A 206 -0.73 -16.19 10.75
CA GLN A 206 0.08 -16.66 11.89
C GLN A 206 -0.21 -15.88 13.18
N VAL A 207 -0.43 -14.56 13.06
CA VAL A 207 -0.85 -13.74 14.20
C VAL A 207 -2.24 -14.17 14.71
N TYR A 208 -3.15 -14.52 13.80
CA TYR A 208 -4.48 -14.99 14.17
C TYR A 208 -4.43 -16.38 14.86
N GLU A 209 -3.49 -17.24 14.48
CA GLU A 209 -3.28 -18.53 15.14
C GLU A 209 -2.87 -18.38 16.62
N LEU A 210 -2.20 -17.27 17.00
CA LEU A 210 -1.82 -17.01 18.39
C LEU A 210 -3.01 -16.86 19.36
N VAL A 211 -4.21 -16.57 18.83
CA VAL A 211 -5.46 -16.51 19.61
C VAL A 211 -6.38 -17.70 19.31
N GLY A 212 -5.84 -18.78 18.75
CA GLY A 212 -6.59 -19.99 18.41
C GLY A 212 -7.39 -19.93 17.11
N GLY A 213 -7.15 -18.94 16.27
CA GLY A 213 -7.79 -18.78 14.95
C GLY A 213 -7.22 -19.75 13.91
N HIS A 214 -8.04 -20.67 13.37
CA HIS A 214 -7.60 -21.69 12.43
C HIS A 214 -8.27 -21.59 11.05
N GLY A 215 -9.01 -20.55 10.78
CA GLY A 215 -9.78 -20.39 9.53
C GLY A 215 -9.09 -19.56 8.44
N LEU A 216 -7.98 -18.92 8.76
CA LEU A 216 -7.29 -18.03 7.84
C LEU A 216 -5.97 -18.67 7.40
N LYS A 217 -5.83 -18.91 6.09
CA LYS A 217 -4.59 -19.46 5.49
C LYS A 217 -3.93 -18.41 4.62
N GLN A 218 -2.66 -18.14 4.91
CA GLN A 218 -1.85 -17.26 4.09
C GLN A 218 -1.51 -17.95 2.75
N THR A 219 -1.65 -17.21 1.64
CA THR A 219 -1.29 -17.64 0.29
C THR A 219 -0.47 -16.51 -0.37
N ASN A 220 0.76 -16.35 0.11
CA ASN A 220 1.63 -15.25 -0.30
C ASN A 220 2.11 -15.40 -1.76
N PHE A 221 2.15 -14.30 -2.50
CA PHE A 221 2.72 -14.21 -3.84
C PHE A 221 3.82 -13.18 -3.87
N CYS A 222 5.00 -13.56 -4.33
CA CYS A 222 6.10 -12.64 -4.60
C CYS A 222 5.92 -12.00 -5.97
N GLY A 223 6.28 -10.73 -6.09
CA GLY A 223 6.33 -9.99 -7.34
C GLY A 223 7.59 -9.14 -7.41
N GLN A 224 8.28 -9.20 -8.54
CA GLN A 224 9.57 -8.56 -8.76
C GLN A 224 9.43 -7.36 -9.70
N TYR A 225 10.31 -6.40 -9.51
CA TYR A 225 10.27 -5.12 -10.23
C TYR A 225 11.65 -4.68 -10.68
N TYR A 226 11.71 -4.05 -11.83
CA TYR A 226 12.80 -3.16 -12.23
C TYR A 226 12.48 -1.72 -11.88
N VAL A 227 13.47 -0.99 -11.40
CA VAL A 227 13.47 0.48 -11.29
C VAL A 227 14.47 1.02 -12.29
N LEU A 228 14.01 1.87 -13.20
CA LEU A 228 14.85 2.48 -14.20
C LEU A 228 15.16 3.93 -13.83
N ASP A 229 16.26 4.43 -14.36
CA ASP A 229 16.75 5.79 -14.17
C ASP A 229 15.70 6.85 -14.59
N LYS A 230 15.83 8.07 -14.09
CA LYS A 230 14.94 9.20 -14.39
C LYS A 230 14.90 9.56 -15.88
N SER A 231 15.94 9.23 -16.65
CA SER A 231 15.95 9.36 -18.11
C SER A 231 14.85 8.53 -18.78
N GLN A 232 14.35 7.49 -18.12
CA GLN A 232 13.24 6.65 -18.57
C GLN A 232 11.88 7.08 -18.04
N GLY A 233 11.84 7.93 -17.01
CA GLY A 233 10.62 8.30 -16.30
C GLY A 233 9.60 9.09 -17.12
N GLY A 234 10.02 9.69 -18.23
CA GLY A 234 9.15 10.45 -19.14
C GLY A 234 8.64 9.65 -20.35
N ILE A 235 8.95 8.35 -20.46
CA ILE A 235 8.51 7.51 -21.57
C ILE A 235 6.98 7.36 -21.57
N ILE A 236 6.38 7.26 -20.39
CA ILE A 236 4.93 7.26 -20.17
C ILE A 236 4.57 8.20 -19.01
N ASN A 237 3.32 8.70 -19.03
CA ASN A 237 2.77 9.59 -18.01
C ASN A 237 1.56 8.98 -17.27
N SER A 238 1.29 7.72 -17.49
CA SER A 238 0.15 6.97 -16.96
C SER A 238 0.57 5.62 -16.38
N VAL A 239 -0.32 4.99 -15.63
CA VAL A 239 -0.15 3.58 -15.22
C VAL A 239 -0.66 2.69 -16.33
N VAL A 240 0.17 1.84 -16.89
CA VAL A 240 -0.19 0.95 -18.01
C VAL A 240 -0.23 -0.49 -17.52
N PHE A 241 -1.40 -1.09 -17.58
CA PHE A 241 -1.63 -2.51 -17.33
C PHE A 241 -1.87 -3.23 -18.66
N PRO A 242 -1.28 -4.39 -18.93
CA PRO A 242 -1.79 -5.29 -19.96
C PRO A 242 -2.98 -6.07 -19.41
N CYS A 243 -3.76 -6.69 -20.32
CA CYS A 243 -4.72 -7.70 -19.93
C CYS A 243 -4.01 -8.96 -19.38
N PRO A 244 -4.68 -9.75 -18.52
CA PRO A 244 -4.15 -11.04 -18.06
C PRO A 244 -3.86 -11.98 -19.22
N ASP A 245 -2.88 -12.85 -19.04
CA ASP A 245 -2.62 -13.94 -19.98
C ASP A 245 -3.72 -15.01 -19.94
N GLU A 246 -3.58 -16.06 -20.75
CA GLU A 246 -4.52 -17.19 -20.82
C GLU A 246 -4.58 -18.01 -19.52
N HIS A 247 -3.61 -17.85 -18.62
CA HIS A 247 -3.57 -18.48 -17.29
C HIS A 247 -4.14 -17.57 -16.19
N GLY A 248 -4.62 -16.37 -16.53
CA GLY A 248 -5.22 -15.41 -15.60
C GLY A 248 -4.21 -14.64 -14.73
N PHE A 249 -2.92 -14.72 -15.05
CA PHE A 249 -1.92 -13.89 -14.37
C PHE A 249 -2.05 -12.43 -14.81
N LYS A 250 -2.18 -11.52 -13.83
CA LYS A 250 -2.12 -10.09 -14.09
C LYS A 250 -0.77 -9.79 -14.76
N GLY A 251 -0.82 -9.19 -15.93
CA GLY A 251 0.39 -8.91 -16.68
C GLY A 251 1.28 -7.85 -16.04
N ILE A 252 2.46 -7.67 -16.61
CA ILE A 252 3.49 -6.75 -16.13
C ILE A 252 3.08 -5.31 -16.39
N LEU A 253 2.85 -4.54 -15.35
CA LEU A 253 2.56 -3.12 -15.46
C LEU A 253 3.83 -2.29 -15.71
N VAL A 254 3.62 -1.12 -16.29
CA VAL A 254 4.63 -0.08 -16.42
C VAL A 254 4.05 1.21 -15.84
N ALA A 255 4.79 1.88 -14.95
CA ALA A 255 4.33 3.12 -14.33
C ALA A 255 5.48 4.07 -14.02
N PRO A 256 5.30 5.39 -14.13
CA PRO A 256 6.24 6.36 -13.57
C PRO A 256 6.16 6.33 -12.05
N THR A 257 7.20 6.80 -11.36
CA THR A 257 7.17 7.05 -9.92
C THR A 257 6.99 8.54 -9.62
N VAL A 258 6.60 8.87 -8.39
CA VAL A 258 6.52 10.29 -7.96
C VAL A 258 7.87 11.01 -8.04
N HIS A 259 8.97 10.27 -7.96
CA HIS A 259 10.33 10.81 -8.04
C HIS A 259 10.91 10.86 -9.46
N GLY A 260 10.12 10.51 -10.48
CA GLY A 260 10.50 10.61 -11.89
C GLY A 260 11.27 9.41 -12.44
N ASN A 261 11.33 8.30 -11.73
CA ASN A 261 11.82 7.02 -12.23
C ASN A 261 10.71 6.27 -12.97
N LEU A 262 11.06 5.19 -13.67
CA LEU A 262 10.10 4.25 -14.24
C LEU A 262 10.19 2.92 -13.46
N ILE A 263 9.04 2.34 -13.12
CA ILE A 263 8.96 0.97 -12.60
C ILE A 263 8.31 0.05 -13.61
N VAL A 264 8.83 -1.18 -13.69
CA VAL A 264 8.30 -2.26 -14.54
C VAL A 264 8.15 -3.51 -13.66
N GLY A 265 6.98 -4.09 -13.65
CA GLY A 265 6.63 -5.22 -12.78
C GLY A 265 5.22 -5.05 -12.22
N PRO A 266 4.75 -5.96 -11.38
CA PRO A 266 5.45 -7.18 -11.01
C PRO A 266 5.06 -8.38 -11.85
N ASP A 267 5.86 -9.42 -11.77
CA ASP A 267 5.43 -10.80 -12.00
C ASP A 267 4.61 -11.34 -10.80
N ALA A 268 4.30 -12.62 -10.78
CA ALA A 268 3.64 -13.26 -9.65
C ALA A 268 3.99 -14.75 -9.58
N TYR A 269 4.58 -15.17 -8.46
CA TYR A 269 4.75 -16.58 -8.13
C TYR A 269 4.50 -16.81 -6.64
N GLN A 270 3.98 -17.99 -6.30
CA GLN A 270 3.64 -18.32 -4.93
C GLN A 270 4.90 -18.54 -4.09
N VAL A 271 4.88 -18.05 -2.85
CA VAL A 271 5.95 -18.23 -1.86
C VAL A 271 5.34 -18.61 -0.51
N GLU A 272 6.04 -19.46 0.22
CA GLU A 272 5.62 -19.85 1.58
C GLU A 272 6.03 -18.79 2.60
N ASP A 273 7.25 -18.27 2.45
CA ASP A 273 7.80 -17.28 3.37
C ASP A 273 7.31 -15.86 3.03
N GLY A 274 6.64 -15.21 3.98
CA GLY A 274 6.19 -13.82 3.88
C GLY A 274 7.33 -12.79 3.86
N ASP A 275 8.56 -13.20 4.13
CA ASP A 275 9.78 -12.39 4.05
C ASP A 275 10.59 -12.65 2.75
N HIS A 276 10.05 -13.40 1.80
CA HIS A 276 10.72 -13.65 0.53
C HIS A 276 10.82 -12.38 -0.32
N VAL A 277 12.02 -11.80 -0.36
CA VAL A 277 12.30 -10.53 -1.06
C VAL A 277 13.46 -10.65 -2.07
N ALA A 278 13.82 -11.89 -2.42
CA ALA A 278 14.85 -12.14 -3.42
C ALA A 278 14.32 -11.87 -4.84
N THR A 279 15.15 -11.26 -5.68
CA THR A 279 14.92 -11.20 -7.13
C THR A 279 15.58 -12.42 -7.78
N VAL A 280 14.89 -13.08 -8.69
CA VAL A 280 15.29 -14.38 -9.26
C VAL A 280 15.02 -14.42 -10.76
N GLU A 281 16.06 -14.75 -11.53
CA GLU A 281 15.91 -15.22 -12.91
C GLU A 281 15.30 -16.66 -12.93
N PRO A 282 14.43 -17.03 -13.87
CA PRO A 282 14.04 -16.31 -15.11
C PRO A 282 12.86 -15.33 -14.96
N TYR A 283 12.34 -15.13 -13.76
CA TYR A 283 11.16 -14.27 -13.54
C TYR A 283 11.41 -12.80 -13.94
N LEU A 284 12.60 -12.27 -13.64
CA LEU A 284 12.98 -10.91 -14.09
C LEU A 284 12.99 -10.78 -15.63
N SER A 285 13.36 -11.84 -16.34
CA SER A 285 13.28 -11.86 -17.81
C SER A 285 11.84 -11.79 -18.31
N GLN A 286 10.88 -12.39 -17.59
CA GLN A 286 9.46 -12.26 -17.90
C GLN A 286 8.95 -10.83 -17.64
N VAL A 287 9.37 -10.20 -16.53
CA VAL A 287 9.07 -8.80 -16.24
C VAL A 287 9.55 -7.88 -17.39
N LYS A 288 10.79 -8.08 -17.84
CA LYS A 288 11.34 -7.32 -18.96
C LYS A 288 10.53 -7.50 -20.25
N SER A 289 10.19 -8.74 -20.60
CA SER A 289 9.43 -9.05 -21.83
C SER A 289 8.03 -8.46 -21.78
N GLY A 290 7.34 -8.56 -20.65
CA GLY A 290 6.01 -8.00 -20.45
C GLY A 290 5.99 -6.47 -20.50
N GLY A 291 6.99 -5.82 -19.90
CA GLY A 291 7.15 -4.36 -19.99
C GLY A 291 7.33 -3.89 -21.41
N LEU A 292 8.21 -4.54 -22.19
CA LEU A 292 8.45 -4.22 -23.60
C LEU A 292 7.21 -4.50 -24.50
N ARG A 293 6.36 -5.46 -24.13
CA ARG A 293 5.09 -5.68 -24.84
C ARG A 293 4.18 -4.47 -24.74
N SER A 294 4.11 -3.84 -23.56
CA SER A 294 3.23 -2.69 -23.30
C SER A 294 3.86 -1.36 -23.77
N VAL A 295 5.15 -1.17 -23.52
CA VAL A 295 5.91 0.06 -23.79
C VAL A 295 7.24 -0.28 -24.47
N PRO A 296 7.29 -0.39 -25.80
CA PRO A 296 8.48 -0.87 -26.52
C PRO A 296 9.71 0.03 -26.40
N GLY A 297 9.52 1.30 -26.01
CA GLY A 297 10.61 2.29 -25.89
C GLY A 297 11.48 2.15 -24.62
N ILE A 298 11.17 1.21 -23.71
CA ILE A 298 11.94 1.03 -22.47
C ILE A 298 13.37 0.54 -22.76
N ASP A 299 14.36 1.26 -22.26
CA ASP A 299 15.77 0.83 -22.27
C ASP A 299 16.19 0.24 -20.91
N PHE A 300 16.14 -1.08 -20.79
CA PHE A 300 16.52 -1.78 -19.56
C PHE A 300 18.02 -1.69 -19.21
N ARG A 301 18.88 -1.14 -20.09
CA ARG A 301 20.26 -0.80 -19.73
C ARG A 301 20.34 0.33 -18.71
N GLN A 302 19.25 1.08 -18.55
CA GLN A 302 19.09 2.14 -17.58
C GLN A 302 18.50 1.64 -16.25
N THR A 303 18.53 0.32 -16.00
CA THR A 303 18.13 -0.24 -14.70
C THR A 303 19.10 0.24 -13.62
N ILE A 304 18.55 0.84 -12.57
CA ILE A 304 19.32 1.31 -11.41
C ILE A 304 19.11 0.45 -10.17
N HIS A 305 17.99 -0.28 -10.10
CA HIS A 305 17.66 -1.13 -8.97
C HIS A 305 16.62 -2.19 -9.36
N GLU A 306 16.63 -3.29 -8.60
CA GLU A 306 15.62 -4.35 -8.65
C GLU A 306 15.13 -4.62 -7.23
N TYR A 307 13.84 -4.92 -7.07
CA TYR A 307 13.30 -5.31 -5.78
C TYR A 307 12.17 -6.32 -5.95
N ALA A 308 11.87 -7.03 -4.86
CA ALA A 308 10.74 -7.92 -4.78
C ALA A 308 9.87 -7.61 -3.56
N GLY A 309 8.58 -7.86 -3.67
CA GLY A 309 7.63 -7.68 -2.58
C GLY A 309 6.59 -8.79 -2.54
N VAL A 310 6.16 -9.12 -1.33
CA VAL A 310 5.17 -10.16 -1.09
C VAL A 310 3.77 -9.57 -1.03
N ARG A 311 2.82 -10.12 -1.80
CA ARG A 311 1.39 -9.80 -1.68
C ARG A 311 0.77 -10.69 -0.61
N PRO A 312 0.15 -10.11 0.43
CA PRO A 312 -0.40 -10.85 1.57
C PRO A 312 -1.79 -11.43 1.25
N ASN A 313 -1.87 -12.32 0.28
CA ASN A 313 -3.12 -12.99 -0.07
C ASN A 313 -3.49 -14.01 1.02
N THR A 314 -4.78 -14.28 1.12
CA THR A 314 -5.32 -15.42 1.87
C THR A 314 -6.18 -16.29 0.94
N GLN A 315 -6.65 -17.43 1.42
CA GLN A 315 -7.60 -18.26 0.66
C GLN A 315 -8.97 -17.58 0.47
N ILE A 316 -9.27 -16.53 1.26
CA ILE A 316 -10.48 -15.72 1.10
C ILE A 316 -10.22 -14.73 -0.04
N PRO A 317 -11.09 -14.67 -1.06
CA PRO A 317 -10.81 -13.84 -2.24
C PRO A 317 -10.96 -12.33 -1.98
N ASP A 318 -11.54 -11.92 -0.85
CA ASP A 318 -11.75 -10.52 -0.44
C ASP A 318 -10.90 -10.15 0.77
N PHE A 319 -10.92 -8.90 1.19
CA PHE A 319 -10.34 -8.46 2.46
C PHE A 319 -11.04 -9.10 3.65
N VAL A 320 -10.30 -9.41 4.69
CA VAL A 320 -10.82 -9.87 5.98
C VAL A 320 -10.75 -8.71 6.97
N ILE A 321 -11.88 -8.06 7.19
CA ILE A 321 -12.00 -6.88 8.08
C ILE A 321 -13.15 -7.17 9.04
N GLU A 322 -12.83 -7.78 10.19
CA GLU A 322 -13.85 -8.28 11.12
C GLU A 322 -13.34 -8.40 12.55
N GLU A 323 -14.24 -8.36 13.52
CA GLU A 323 -13.95 -8.92 14.84
C GLU A 323 -13.88 -10.45 14.73
N SER A 324 -12.90 -11.05 15.39
CA SER A 324 -12.75 -12.49 15.39
C SER A 324 -13.99 -13.17 16.00
N PRO A 325 -14.61 -14.14 15.29
CA PRO A 325 -15.77 -14.87 15.82
C PRO A 325 -15.45 -15.77 17.00
N ILE A 326 -14.17 -16.07 17.23
CA ILE A 326 -13.72 -16.96 18.30
C ILE A 326 -13.00 -16.24 19.44
N CYS A 327 -12.58 -15.00 19.23
CA CYS A 327 -11.83 -14.22 20.20
C CYS A 327 -12.36 -12.78 20.22
N PRO A 328 -13.36 -12.47 21.08
CA PRO A 328 -13.93 -11.14 21.20
C PRO A 328 -12.85 -10.09 21.49
N HIS A 329 -13.00 -8.88 20.91
CA HIS A 329 -12.08 -7.75 20.99
C HIS A 329 -10.75 -7.95 20.25
N PHE A 330 -10.61 -9.02 19.47
CA PHE A 330 -9.52 -9.23 18.52
C PHE A 330 -10.01 -8.97 17.11
N ILE A 331 -9.47 -7.94 16.45
CA ILE A 331 -9.91 -7.47 15.13
C ILE A 331 -8.89 -7.90 14.07
N ASN A 332 -9.33 -8.60 13.03
CA ASN A 332 -8.52 -8.95 11.88
C ASN A 332 -8.62 -7.85 10.81
N LEU A 333 -7.46 -7.37 10.34
CA LEU A 333 -7.26 -6.61 9.12
C LEU A 333 -6.27 -7.39 8.25
N ALA A 334 -6.76 -8.46 7.62
CA ALA A 334 -5.95 -9.48 6.97
C ALA A 334 -6.31 -9.66 5.49
N GLY A 335 -5.42 -10.31 4.73
CA GLY A 335 -5.63 -10.51 3.29
C GLY A 335 -5.59 -9.20 2.49
N ILE A 336 -5.00 -8.15 3.05
CA ILE A 336 -5.00 -6.81 2.43
C ILE A 336 -3.90 -6.74 1.35
N LYS A 337 -4.20 -7.34 0.21
CA LYS A 337 -3.45 -7.22 -1.04
C LYS A 337 -3.83 -5.94 -1.79
N SER A 338 -3.45 -5.76 -3.06
CA SER A 338 -3.98 -4.70 -3.92
C SER A 338 -5.52 -4.82 -4.00
N PRO A 339 -6.24 -3.68 -3.78
CA PRO A 339 -5.81 -2.29 -3.72
C PRO A 339 -5.55 -1.73 -2.30
N GLY A 340 -5.02 -2.50 -1.37
CA GLY A 340 -4.86 -2.13 0.05
C GLY A 340 -4.16 -0.79 0.30
N LEU A 341 -3.23 -0.36 -0.55
CA LEU A 341 -2.57 0.94 -0.42
C LEU A 341 -3.57 2.11 -0.56
N SER A 342 -4.42 2.06 -1.59
CA SER A 342 -5.49 3.04 -1.80
C SER A 342 -6.55 2.96 -0.71
N ALA A 343 -6.87 1.74 -0.27
CA ALA A 343 -7.94 1.42 0.66
C ALA A 343 -7.58 1.69 2.14
N ALA A 344 -6.31 1.86 2.47
CA ALA A 344 -5.81 1.89 3.85
C ALA A 344 -6.59 2.83 4.80
N PRO A 345 -6.92 4.08 4.44
CA PRO A 345 -7.67 4.96 5.34
C PRO A 345 -9.12 4.52 5.52
N ALA A 346 -9.77 3.96 4.50
CA ALA A 346 -11.13 3.43 4.62
C ALA A 346 -11.16 2.15 5.48
N ILE A 347 -10.16 1.27 5.32
CA ILE A 347 -9.97 0.11 6.19
C ILE A 347 -9.79 0.54 7.65
N ALA A 348 -9.03 1.60 7.90
CA ALA A 348 -8.84 2.12 9.25
C ALA A 348 -10.14 2.68 9.86
N LEU A 349 -10.99 3.35 9.07
CA LEU A 349 -12.31 3.79 9.53
C LEU A 349 -13.25 2.60 9.79
N GLU A 350 -13.21 1.57 8.96
CA GLU A 350 -14.00 0.35 9.19
C GLU A 350 -13.53 -0.38 10.46
N GLY A 351 -12.21 -0.47 10.68
CA GLY A 351 -11.65 -0.99 11.93
C GLY A 351 -12.09 -0.20 13.16
N LEU A 352 -12.12 1.13 13.06
CA LEU A 352 -12.65 2.00 14.11
C LEU A 352 -14.14 1.74 14.39
N ARG A 353 -14.94 1.55 13.33
CA ARG A 353 -16.37 1.22 13.44
C ARG A 353 -16.58 -0.12 14.16
N ILE A 354 -15.78 -1.12 13.82
CA ILE A 354 -15.81 -2.42 14.48
C ILE A 354 -15.45 -2.28 15.97
N LEU A 355 -14.37 -1.58 16.32
CA LEU A 355 -13.97 -1.32 17.70
C LEU A 355 -15.07 -0.64 18.51
N SER A 356 -15.72 0.36 17.94
CA SER A 356 -16.87 1.04 18.58
C SER A 356 -18.04 0.08 18.77
N GLY A 357 -18.31 -0.79 17.79
CA GLY A 357 -19.32 -1.85 17.91
C GLY A 357 -19.01 -2.88 19.00
N CYS A 358 -17.73 -3.12 19.27
CA CYS A 358 -17.25 -3.95 20.37
C CYS A 358 -17.23 -3.24 21.74
N GLY A 359 -17.73 -2.01 21.81
CA GLY A 359 -17.82 -1.26 23.08
C GLY A 359 -16.63 -0.34 23.40
N LEU A 360 -15.73 -0.08 22.46
CA LEU A 360 -14.70 0.95 22.65
C LEU A 360 -15.34 2.34 22.62
N GLU A 361 -15.26 3.07 23.72
CA GLU A 361 -15.74 4.45 23.81
C GLU A 361 -14.79 5.40 23.07
N LEU A 362 -15.34 6.25 22.21
CA LEU A 362 -14.60 7.18 21.37
C LEU A 362 -14.89 8.62 21.79
N THR A 363 -13.97 9.23 22.53
CA THR A 363 -14.00 10.66 22.87
C THR A 363 -12.89 11.35 22.09
N GLU A 364 -13.24 12.32 21.23
CA GLU A 364 -12.23 13.07 20.47
C GLU A 364 -11.36 13.91 21.40
N LYS A 365 -10.11 14.10 21.01
CA LYS A 365 -9.19 15.03 21.66
C LYS A 365 -9.57 16.47 21.32
N GLU A 366 -9.47 17.37 22.28
CA GLU A 366 -9.67 18.80 22.06
C GLU A 366 -8.65 19.37 21.05
N THR A 367 -7.44 18.86 21.07
CA THR A 367 -6.38 19.23 20.14
C THR A 367 -5.87 18.00 19.42
N PHE A 368 -5.80 18.07 18.10
CA PHE A 368 -5.30 17.01 17.24
C PHE A 368 -4.36 17.58 16.19
N ILE A 369 -3.13 17.06 16.13
CA ILE A 369 -2.15 17.42 15.11
C ILE A 369 -2.46 16.58 13.88
N ASP A 370 -3.06 17.18 12.84
CA ASP A 370 -3.42 16.52 11.58
C ASP A 370 -2.60 17.00 10.38
N ARG A 371 -1.50 17.72 10.65
CA ARG A 371 -0.61 18.27 9.63
C ARG A 371 0.85 17.93 9.95
N ARG A 372 1.54 17.52 8.92
CA ARG A 372 2.98 17.29 8.92
C ARG A 372 3.60 18.25 7.89
N ARG A 373 4.68 18.89 8.24
CA ARG A 373 5.51 19.63 7.29
C ARG A 373 6.91 19.09 7.38
N ARG A 374 7.45 18.63 6.26
CA ARG A 374 8.87 18.27 6.15
C ARG A 374 9.70 19.50 5.84
N ILE A 375 10.86 19.59 6.45
CA ILE A 375 11.91 20.47 5.95
C ILE A 375 12.57 19.77 4.77
N LYS A 376 12.21 20.17 3.56
CA LYS A 376 12.84 19.66 2.33
C LYS A 376 14.21 20.33 2.17
N PHE A 377 15.17 19.91 3.02
CA PHE A 377 16.45 20.54 3.20
C PHE A 377 17.21 20.76 1.87
N ARG A 378 17.08 19.81 0.92
CA ARG A 378 17.70 19.90 -0.41
C ARG A 378 17.19 21.09 -1.24
N GLU A 379 15.94 21.49 -1.07
CA GLU A 379 15.27 22.55 -1.82
C GLU A 379 15.55 23.96 -1.23
N LEU A 380 16.11 24.03 -0.02
CA LEU A 380 16.41 25.28 0.67
C LEU A 380 17.63 26.00 0.05
N SER A 381 17.63 27.34 0.11
CA SER A 381 18.80 28.16 -0.15
C SER A 381 19.90 27.92 0.90
N ASN A 382 21.13 28.30 0.61
CA ASN A 382 22.24 28.15 1.57
C ASN A 382 22.02 28.90 2.88
N ALA A 383 21.33 30.05 2.84
CA ALA A 383 21.01 30.81 4.06
C ALA A 383 19.96 30.08 4.92
N GLU A 384 18.92 29.54 4.30
CA GLU A 384 17.90 28.75 4.99
C GLU A 384 18.48 27.43 5.54
N LYS A 385 19.36 26.76 4.78
CA LYS A 385 20.09 25.57 5.27
C LYS A 385 20.90 25.89 6.52
N ALA A 386 21.63 27.03 6.53
CA ALA A 386 22.40 27.46 7.69
C ALA A 386 21.49 27.73 8.89
N ALA A 387 20.34 28.35 8.69
CA ALA A 387 19.36 28.61 9.75
C ALA A 387 18.81 27.32 10.35
N VAL A 388 18.42 26.37 9.50
CA VAL A 388 17.89 25.05 9.92
C VAL A 388 18.96 24.26 10.68
N ILE A 389 20.24 24.28 10.24
CA ILE A 389 21.36 23.62 10.94
C ILE A 389 21.63 24.29 12.30
N ALA A 390 21.47 25.60 12.41
CA ALA A 390 21.65 26.32 13.67
C ALA A 390 20.58 25.95 14.70
N GLU A 391 19.33 25.68 14.23
CA GLU A 391 18.21 25.23 15.05
C GLU A 391 18.32 23.74 15.43
N ASP A 392 18.62 22.88 14.44
CA ASP A 392 18.83 21.45 14.63
C ASP A 392 20.11 20.99 13.90
N PRO A 393 21.22 20.79 14.64
CA PRO A 393 22.51 20.38 14.08
C PRO A 393 22.49 19.03 13.33
N LEU A 394 21.46 18.19 13.53
CA LEU A 394 21.32 16.93 12.81
C LEU A 394 21.13 17.13 11.31
N TYR A 395 20.54 18.25 10.87
CA TYR A 395 20.43 18.59 9.45
C TYR A 395 21.77 18.88 8.78
N GLY A 396 22.81 19.21 9.55
CA GLY A 396 24.18 19.35 9.05
C GLY A 396 24.95 18.05 8.91
N ARG A 397 24.37 16.92 9.37
CA ARG A 397 25.02 15.62 9.33
C ARG A 397 24.75 14.93 7.99
N VAL A 398 25.80 14.72 7.21
CA VAL A 398 25.72 13.94 5.95
C VAL A 398 25.54 12.47 6.28
N ILE A 399 24.36 11.91 5.97
CA ILE A 399 24.02 10.49 6.19
C ILE A 399 24.45 9.65 4.98
N CYS A 400 24.25 10.18 3.77
CA CYS A 400 24.60 9.53 2.52
C CYS A 400 25.33 10.53 1.60
N ARG A 401 26.32 10.03 0.85
CA ARG A 401 27.08 10.81 -0.15
C ARG A 401 26.79 10.34 -1.58
N CYS A 402 25.73 9.55 -1.79
CA CYS A 402 25.39 9.02 -3.11
C CYS A 402 24.72 10.05 -4.04
N GLU A 403 24.26 11.18 -3.47
CA GLU A 403 23.79 12.34 -4.24
C GLU A 403 24.61 13.58 -3.80
N THR A 404 25.19 14.25 -4.77
CA THR A 404 25.94 15.52 -4.60
C THR A 404 25.05 16.72 -4.88
#